data_7882d77f1cd0e24e3ace03a399ce6d0d
#
_entry.id   7882d77f1cd0e24e3ace03a399ce6d0d
#
_cell.length_a   1.000
_cell.length_b   1.000
_cell.length_c   1.000
_cell.angle_alpha   90.00
_cell.angle_beta   90.00
_cell.angle_gamma   90.00
#
_symmetry.space_group_name_H-M   'P 1'
#
loop_
_entity.id
_entity.type
_entity.pdbx_description
1 polymer ?
#
loop_
_entity_poly.entity_id
_entity_poly.type
_entity_poly.pdbx_seq_one_letter_code
_entity_poly.pdbx_strand_id
1 'polypeptide(L)'
;MRNMAPAAKARYIRDANLKALYGIRLVQYEQMVERQTGVCAICGRPPRGRRALDVDHDHVTGRVRGLLCGNCNRAVGLLDENPDLFDKAKSYILQFRQ
;
A
#
# COMPACT_ATOMS: atom_id res chain seq x y z
N MET A 1 -10.15 -7.11 -25.79
CA MET A 1 -9.60 -5.75 -25.54
C MET A 1 -9.76 -4.81 -26.73
N ARG A 2 -9.85 -5.33 -27.95
CA ARG A 2 -9.84 -4.51 -29.18
C ARG A 2 -10.91 -3.40 -29.19
N ASN A 3 -12.10 -3.66 -28.66
CA ASN A 3 -13.24 -2.73 -28.71
C ASN A 3 -13.55 -2.10 -27.35
N MET A 4 -12.65 -2.19 -26.39
CA MET A 4 -12.85 -1.57 -25.09
C MET A 4 -12.67 -0.06 -25.15
N ALA A 5 -13.55 0.69 -24.48
CA ALA A 5 -13.32 2.11 -24.21
C ALA A 5 -12.04 2.29 -23.39
N PRO A 6 -11.34 3.44 -23.53
CA PRO A 6 -10.08 3.65 -22.80
C PRO A 6 -10.18 3.46 -21.30
N ALA A 7 -11.26 3.92 -20.65
CA ALA A 7 -11.47 3.74 -19.21
C ALA A 7 -11.64 2.26 -18.83
N ALA A 8 -12.40 1.50 -19.62
CA ALA A 8 -12.61 0.07 -19.38
C ALA A 8 -11.31 -0.72 -19.59
N LYS A 9 -10.52 -0.33 -20.59
CA LYS A 9 -9.21 -0.94 -20.85
C LYS A 9 -8.26 -0.69 -19.70
N ALA A 10 -8.20 0.52 -19.17
CA ALA A 10 -7.35 0.87 -18.02
C ALA A 10 -7.73 0.05 -16.79
N ARG A 11 -9.02 -0.10 -16.51
CA ARG A 11 -9.50 -0.94 -15.40
C ARG A 11 -9.14 -2.41 -15.59
N TYR A 12 -9.28 -2.92 -16.80
CA TYR A 12 -8.91 -4.31 -17.12
C TYR A 12 -7.43 -4.56 -16.84
N ILE A 13 -6.56 -3.67 -17.31
CA ILE A 13 -5.11 -3.80 -17.13
C ILE A 13 -4.75 -3.73 -15.66
N ARG A 14 -5.32 -2.77 -14.92
CA ARG A 14 -5.07 -2.64 -13.49
C ARG A 14 -5.53 -3.87 -12.71
N ASP A 15 -6.71 -4.41 -13.03
CA ASP A 15 -7.22 -5.63 -12.41
C ASP A 15 -6.29 -6.82 -12.66
N ALA A 16 -5.84 -6.99 -13.90
CA ALA A 16 -4.91 -8.05 -14.26
C ALA A 16 -3.57 -7.92 -13.52
N ASN A 17 -3.04 -6.69 -13.41
CA ASN A 17 -1.78 -6.43 -12.70
C ASN A 17 -1.91 -6.71 -11.21
N LEU A 18 -2.98 -6.28 -10.56
CA LEU A 18 -3.23 -6.56 -9.14
C LEU A 18 -3.31 -8.06 -8.88
N LYS A 19 -4.01 -8.79 -9.75
CA LYS A 19 -4.10 -10.24 -9.64
C LYS A 19 -2.74 -10.91 -9.79
N ALA A 20 -1.97 -10.50 -10.79
CA ALA A 20 -0.65 -11.09 -11.06
C ALA A 20 0.35 -10.81 -9.94
N LEU A 21 0.35 -9.59 -9.39
CA LEU A 21 1.33 -9.17 -8.37
C LEU A 21 0.94 -9.58 -6.97
N TYR A 22 -0.35 -9.52 -6.62
CA TYR A 22 -0.80 -9.63 -5.23
C TYR A 22 -1.93 -10.64 -5.04
N GLY A 23 -2.47 -11.22 -6.10
CA GLY A 23 -3.57 -12.17 -6.00
C GLY A 23 -4.92 -11.55 -5.63
N ILE A 24 -5.07 -10.24 -5.77
CA ILE A 24 -6.34 -9.55 -5.51
C ILE A 24 -6.90 -8.94 -6.79
N ARG A 25 -8.21 -8.71 -6.78
CA ARG A 25 -8.90 -8.06 -7.89
C ARG A 25 -9.06 -6.57 -7.63
N LEU A 26 -9.26 -5.80 -8.68
CA LEU A 26 -9.47 -4.35 -8.57
C LEU A 26 -10.63 -4.01 -7.62
N VAL A 27 -11.72 -4.76 -7.67
CA VAL A 27 -12.85 -4.54 -6.77
C VAL A 27 -12.46 -4.70 -5.30
N GLN A 28 -11.59 -5.65 -5.00
CA GLN A 28 -11.08 -5.85 -3.65
C GLN A 28 -10.19 -4.69 -3.21
N TYR A 29 -9.34 -4.21 -4.12
CA TYR A 29 -8.51 -3.02 -3.86
C TYR A 29 -9.41 -1.80 -3.55
N GLU A 30 -10.43 -1.58 -4.36
CA GLU A 30 -11.37 -0.46 -4.16
C GLU A 30 -12.11 -0.57 -2.82
N GLN A 31 -12.47 -1.78 -2.41
CA GLN A 31 -13.07 -2.02 -1.10
C GLN A 31 -12.10 -1.69 0.04
N MET A 32 -10.81 -2.00 -0.13
CA MET A 32 -9.79 -1.65 0.84
C MET A 32 -9.61 -0.13 0.95
N VAL A 33 -9.60 0.57 -0.17
CA VAL A 33 -9.57 2.05 -0.18
C VAL A 33 -10.74 2.60 0.61
N GLU A 34 -11.92 2.07 0.38
CA GLU A 34 -13.14 2.51 1.08
C GLU A 34 -13.05 2.26 2.58
N ARG A 35 -12.61 1.07 3.00
CA ARG A 35 -12.43 0.74 4.43
C ARG A 35 -11.41 1.64 5.11
N GLN A 36 -10.38 2.07 4.39
CA GLN A 36 -9.35 2.98 4.91
C GLN A 36 -9.69 4.45 4.70
N THR A 37 -10.86 4.76 4.15
CA THR A 37 -11.29 6.13 3.81
C THR A 37 -10.29 6.88 2.94
N GLY A 38 -9.63 6.17 2.02
CA GLY A 38 -8.71 6.75 1.06
C GLY A 38 -7.35 7.15 1.64
N VAL A 39 -7.01 6.72 2.85
CA VAL A 39 -5.78 7.12 3.52
C VAL A 39 -4.89 5.93 3.86
N CYS A 40 -3.59 6.21 4.01
CA CYS A 40 -2.59 5.23 4.40
C CYS A 40 -2.93 4.59 5.76
N ALA A 41 -2.80 3.27 5.84
CA ALA A 41 -3.11 2.51 7.06
C ALA A 41 -2.16 2.85 8.24
N ILE A 42 -0.98 3.42 7.96
CA ILE A 42 -0.02 3.77 9.01
C ILE A 42 -0.11 5.25 9.37
N CYS A 43 0.14 6.14 8.41
CA CYS A 43 0.25 7.57 8.71
C CYS A 43 -1.09 8.32 8.66
N GLY A 44 -2.13 7.70 8.12
CA GLY A 44 -3.46 8.33 8.04
C GLY A 44 -3.56 9.45 7.02
N ARG A 45 -2.56 9.63 6.17
CA ARG A 45 -2.58 10.66 5.13
C ARG A 45 -3.00 10.08 3.79
N PRO A 46 -3.65 10.89 2.92
CA PRO A 46 -3.95 10.45 1.56
C PRO A 46 -2.65 10.32 0.75
N PRO A 47 -2.67 9.57 -0.37
CA PRO A 47 -1.52 9.50 -1.24
C PRO A 47 -1.22 10.87 -1.85
N ARG A 48 0.06 11.13 -2.16
CA ARG A 48 0.47 12.40 -2.74
C ARG A 48 0.09 12.51 -4.21
N GLY A 49 -0.41 13.66 -4.60
CA GLY A 49 -0.73 13.96 -5.99
C GLY A 49 -1.72 12.99 -6.57
N ARG A 50 -1.37 12.42 -7.73
CA ARG A 50 -2.22 11.46 -8.45
C ARG A 50 -1.87 10.01 -8.16
N ARG A 51 -0.97 9.77 -7.22
CA ARG A 51 -0.58 8.40 -6.87
C ARG A 51 -1.72 7.69 -6.15
N ALA A 52 -1.85 6.41 -6.41
CA ALA A 52 -2.71 5.53 -5.63
C ALA A 52 -1.95 5.02 -4.40
N LEU A 53 -2.67 4.55 -3.40
CA LEU A 53 -2.07 3.82 -2.29
C LEU A 53 -1.47 2.51 -2.79
N ASP A 54 -0.31 2.15 -2.25
CA ASP A 54 0.38 0.90 -2.61
C ASP A 54 -0.22 -0.27 -1.85
N VAL A 55 -0.29 -1.43 -2.50
CA VAL A 55 -0.65 -2.68 -1.83
C VAL A 55 0.55 -3.12 -0.99
N ASP A 56 0.34 -3.27 0.31
CA ASP A 56 1.33 -3.81 1.22
C ASP A 56 1.07 -5.30 1.45
N HIS A 57 2.13 -6.10 1.40
CA HIS A 57 2.03 -7.54 1.61
C HIS A 57 3.19 -8.04 2.47
N ASP A 58 2.94 -9.12 3.19
CA ASP A 58 3.96 -9.81 3.96
C ASP A 58 4.93 -10.51 3.00
N HIS A 59 6.23 -10.21 3.09
CA HIS A 59 7.22 -10.74 2.17
C HIS A 59 7.49 -12.24 2.38
N VAL A 60 7.15 -12.78 3.55
CA VAL A 60 7.32 -14.20 3.83
C VAL A 60 6.14 -15.01 3.35
N THR A 61 4.92 -14.59 3.68
CA THR A 61 3.70 -15.33 3.37
C THR A 61 3.05 -14.90 2.05
N GLY A 62 3.35 -13.70 1.56
CA GLY A 62 2.67 -13.09 0.41
C GLY A 62 1.30 -12.53 0.75
N ARG A 63 0.86 -12.61 2.01
CA ARG A 63 -0.46 -12.13 2.42
C ARG A 63 -0.56 -10.62 2.30
N VAL A 64 -1.61 -10.15 1.65
CA VAL A 64 -1.93 -8.72 1.58
C VAL A 64 -2.40 -8.25 2.95
N ARG A 65 -1.76 -7.18 3.46
CA ARG A 65 -2.06 -6.64 4.79
C ARG A 65 -2.96 -5.40 4.73
N GLY A 66 -2.69 -4.50 3.81
CA GLY A 66 -3.42 -3.25 3.71
C GLY A 66 -2.85 -2.38 2.60
N LEU A 67 -3.26 -1.10 2.60
CA LEU A 67 -2.79 -0.12 1.63
C LEU A 67 -1.97 0.95 2.34
N LEU A 68 -0.83 1.30 1.77
CA LEU A 68 0.10 2.28 2.34
C LEU A 68 0.46 3.35 1.32
N CYS A 69 0.74 4.56 1.79
CA CYS A 69 1.39 5.54 0.95
C CYS A 69 2.82 5.08 0.61
N GLY A 70 3.40 5.65 -0.46
CA GLY A 70 4.73 5.25 -0.91
C GLY A 70 5.81 5.38 0.16
N ASN A 71 5.74 6.44 0.98
CA ASN A 71 6.71 6.66 2.05
C ASN A 71 6.64 5.58 3.13
N CYS A 72 5.44 5.29 3.61
CA CYS A 72 5.26 4.26 4.64
C CYS A 72 5.61 2.87 4.10
N ASN A 73 5.23 2.58 2.86
CA ASN A 73 5.57 1.31 2.22
C ASN A 73 7.09 1.10 2.14
N ARG A 74 7.83 2.14 1.75
CA ARG A 74 9.29 2.10 1.73
C ARG A 74 9.89 1.97 3.12
N ALA A 75 9.35 2.70 4.10
CA ALA A 75 9.85 2.65 5.47
C ALA A 75 9.73 1.25 6.07
N VAL A 76 8.59 0.60 5.86
CA VAL A 76 8.39 -0.78 6.32
C VAL A 76 9.43 -1.72 5.70
N GLY A 77 9.69 -1.60 4.38
CA GLY A 77 10.69 -2.40 3.71
C GLY A 77 12.12 -2.10 4.14
N LEU A 78 12.45 -0.81 4.32
CA LEU A 78 13.80 -0.39 4.70
C LEU A 78 14.21 -0.86 6.10
N LEU A 79 13.24 -1.04 6.99
CA LEU A 79 13.47 -1.59 8.32
C LEU A 79 13.17 -3.10 8.38
N ASP A 80 13.27 -3.79 7.24
CA ASP A 80 13.15 -5.25 7.10
C ASP A 80 11.86 -5.83 7.68
N GLU A 81 10.78 -5.03 7.71
CA GLU A 81 9.52 -5.42 8.35
C GLU A 81 9.67 -5.87 9.80
N ASN A 82 10.73 -5.43 10.47
CA ASN A 82 11.07 -5.85 11.81
C ASN A 82 10.52 -4.86 12.85
N PRO A 83 9.50 -5.25 13.65
CA PRO A 83 8.92 -4.35 14.64
C PRO A 83 9.93 -3.81 15.65
N ASP A 84 10.94 -4.59 16.01
CA ASP A 84 11.97 -4.17 16.98
C ASP A 84 12.78 -2.99 16.44
N LEU A 85 13.05 -2.95 15.13
CA LEU A 85 13.76 -1.82 14.53
C LEU A 85 12.92 -0.55 14.55
N PHE A 86 11.60 -0.66 14.39
CA PHE A 86 10.69 0.48 14.52
C PHE A 86 10.69 1.01 15.95
N ASP A 87 10.69 0.12 16.94
CA ASP A 87 10.77 0.52 18.35
C ASP A 87 12.10 1.21 18.65
N LYS A 88 13.20 0.72 18.10
CA LYS A 88 14.52 1.34 18.24
C LYS A 88 14.56 2.72 17.58
N ALA A 89 13.99 2.84 16.39
CA ALA A 89 13.90 4.13 15.71
C ALA A 89 13.07 5.12 16.51
N LYS A 90 11.94 4.68 17.06
CA LYS A 90 11.11 5.49 17.93
C LYS A 90 11.89 5.97 19.16
N SER A 91 12.56 5.07 19.85
CA SER A 91 13.37 5.41 21.04
C SER A 91 14.47 6.40 20.71
N TYR A 92 15.15 6.21 19.58
CA TYR A 92 16.18 7.12 19.09
C TYR A 92 15.62 8.54 18.89
N ILE A 93 14.48 8.65 18.22
CA ILE A 93 13.85 9.95 17.98
C ILE A 93 13.46 10.62 19.29
N LEU A 94 12.85 9.86 20.20
CA LEU A 94 12.37 10.39 21.48
C LEU A 94 13.52 10.89 22.37
N GLN A 95 14.72 10.31 22.24
CA GLN A 95 15.92 10.72 22.97
C GLN A 95 16.26 12.20 22.77
N PHE A 96 15.96 12.74 21.59
CA PHE A 96 16.33 14.08 21.18
C PHE A 96 15.15 15.06 21.16
N ARG A 97 13.99 14.63 21.57
CA ARG A 97 12.79 15.46 21.67
C ARG A 97 12.49 15.81 23.11
N GLN A 98 13.08 16.91 23.54
CA GLN A 98 12.82 17.40 24.89
C GLN A 98 12.35 18.83 24.89
#